data_e9bfb32f63b0799002b31161091a76b2
#
_entry.id   e9bfb32f63b0799002b31161091a76b2
#
_cell.length_a   1.000
_cell.length_b   1.000
_cell.length_c   1.000
_cell.angle_alpha   90.00
_cell.angle_beta   90.00
_cell.angle_gamma   90.00
#
_symmetry.space_group_name_H-M   'P 1'
#
loop_
_entity.id
_entity.type
_entity.pdbx_description
1 polymer ?
#
loop_
_entity_poly.entity_id
_entity_poly.type
_entity_poly.pdbx_seq_one_letter_code
_entity_poly.pdbx_strand_id
1 'polypeptide(L)' 'MKEGDLVRHLEDGQTGVIVLSWGVMDVVEVLWEDGETRGQNTCELELINAANK' A
#
# COMPACT_ATOMS: atom_id res chain seq x y z
N MET A 1 7.63 1.30 -3.57
CA MET A 1 6.20 1.64 -3.49
C MET A 1 6.06 3.09 -3.12
N LYS A 2 5.11 3.75 -3.73
CA LYS A 2 4.94 5.18 -3.52
C LYS A 2 3.46 5.52 -3.54
N GLU A 3 3.15 6.76 -3.21
CA GLU A 3 1.78 7.23 -3.15
C GLU A 3 1.09 7.03 -4.48
N GLY A 4 -0.13 6.50 -4.43
CA GLY A 4 -0.92 6.22 -5.61
C GLY A 4 -0.80 4.81 -6.13
N ASP A 5 0.16 4.05 -5.63
CA ASP A 5 0.31 2.66 -6.07
C ASP A 5 -0.84 1.79 -5.55
N LEU A 6 -1.29 0.89 -6.41
CA LEU A 6 -2.31 -0.09 -6.04
C LEU A 6 -1.60 -1.34 -5.53
N VAL A 7 -1.95 -1.78 -4.34
CA VAL A 7 -1.28 -2.90 -3.68
C VAL A 7 -2.30 -3.89 -3.15
N ARG A 8 -1.82 -5.10 -2.88
CA ARG A 8 -2.63 -6.14 -2.26
C ARG A 8 -1.87 -6.70 -1.07
N HIS A 9 -2.59 -6.94 0.02
CA HIS A 9 -1.99 -7.56 1.20
C HIS A 9 -1.78 -9.03 0.90
N LEU A 10 -0.56 -9.52 1.16
CA LEU A 10 -0.21 -10.89 0.79
C LEU A 10 -0.94 -11.91 1.64
N GLU A 11 -1.30 -11.56 2.85
CA GLU A 11 -1.87 -12.51 3.79
C GLU A 11 -3.37 -12.68 3.58
N ASP A 12 -4.12 -11.57 3.48
CA ASP A 12 -5.57 -11.66 3.42
C ASP A 12 -6.16 -11.28 2.06
N GLY A 13 -5.31 -10.82 1.14
CA GLY A 13 -5.75 -10.57 -0.22
C GLY A 13 -6.50 -9.27 -0.43
N GLN A 14 -6.62 -8.44 0.60
CA GLN A 14 -7.28 -7.14 0.42
C GLN A 14 -6.45 -6.23 -0.47
N THR A 15 -7.15 -5.40 -1.25
CA THR A 15 -6.48 -4.41 -2.08
C THR A 15 -6.64 -3.02 -1.48
N GLY A 16 -5.68 -2.16 -1.79
CA GLY A 16 -5.72 -0.81 -1.29
C GLY A 16 -4.80 0.08 -2.12
N VAL A 17 -4.80 1.37 -1.77
CA VAL A 17 -4.00 2.37 -2.45
C VAL A 17 -3.10 3.04 -1.43
N ILE A 18 -1.83 3.20 -1.77
CA ILE A 18 -0.88 3.86 -0.88
C ILE A 18 -1.20 5.34 -0.86
N VAL A 19 -1.48 5.88 0.33
CA VAL A 19 -1.81 7.28 0.48
C VAL A 19 -0.67 8.07 1.11
N LEU A 20 0.30 7.38 1.74
CA LEU A 20 1.45 8.05 2.33
C LEU A 20 2.62 7.07 2.36
N SER A 21 3.80 7.55 2.05
CA SER A 21 5.01 6.73 2.04
C SER A 21 6.09 7.43 2.85
N TRP A 22 6.68 6.71 3.80
CA TRP A 22 7.80 7.21 4.59
C TRP A 22 9.08 6.74 3.90
N GLY A 23 9.80 7.69 3.32
CA GLY A 23 10.92 7.36 2.45
C GLY A 23 12.08 6.67 3.11
N VAL A 24 12.24 6.82 4.43
CA VAL A 24 13.38 6.23 5.13
C VAL A 24 13.03 4.90 5.81
N MET A 25 11.77 4.49 5.75
CA MET A 25 11.33 3.25 6.37
C MET A 25 10.50 2.50 5.34
N ASP A 26 10.55 1.19 5.43
CA ASP A 26 9.76 0.36 4.49
C ASP A 26 8.34 0.24 4.99
N VAL A 27 7.74 1.38 5.31
CA VAL A 27 6.38 1.46 5.83
C VAL A 27 5.59 2.44 4.98
N VAL A 28 4.38 2.05 4.64
CA VAL A 28 3.48 2.90 3.88
C VAL A 28 2.12 2.88 4.55
N GLU A 29 1.35 3.95 4.36
CA GLU A 29 -0.02 3.98 4.83
C GLU A 29 -0.92 3.68 3.65
N VAL A 30 -1.82 2.72 3.83
CA VAL A 30 -2.66 2.20 2.75
C VAL A 30 -4.12 2.43 3.10
N LEU A 31 -4.85 2.98 2.15
CA LEU A 31 -6.31 3.07 2.23
C LEU A 31 -6.87 1.79 1.65
N TRP A 32 -7.46 0.97 2.51
CA TRP A 32 -7.95 -0.34 2.12
C TRP A 32 -9.37 -0.24 1.58
N GLU A 33 -9.81 -1.32 0.91
CA GLU A 33 -11.10 -1.32 0.26
C GLU A 33 -12.27 -1.21 1.23
N ASP A 34 -12.04 -1.45 2.52
CA ASP A 34 -13.06 -1.28 3.53
C ASP A 34 -13.18 0.17 4.02
N GLY A 35 -12.37 1.07 3.49
CA GLY A 35 -12.42 2.48 3.83
C GLY A 35 -11.50 2.89 4.95
N GLU A 36 -10.72 1.98 5.51
CA GLU A 36 -9.80 2.28 6.60
C GLU A 36 -8.39 2.45 6.09
N THR A 37 -7.62 3.31 6.76
CA THR A 37 -6.21 3.45 6.48
C THR A 37 -5.40 2.78 7.58
N ARG A 38 -4.35 2.07 7.17
CA ARG A 38 -3.47 1.39 8.13
C ARG A 38 -2.05 1.46 7.61
N GLY A 39 -1.09 1.51 8.56
CA GLY A 39 0.32 1.42 8.21
C GLY A 39 0.71 -0.03 7.99
N GLN A 40 1.49 -0.27 6.94
CA GLN A 40 1.92 -1.61 6.58
C GLN A 40 3.37 -1.59 6.16
N ASN A 41 4.09 -2.67 6.46
CA ASN A 41 5.42 -2.86 5.90
C ASN A 41 5.28 -3.25 4.43
N THR A 42 6.15 -2.69 3.60
CA THR A 42 6.08 -2.97 2.17
C THR A 42 6.30 -4.45 1.87
N CYS A 43 7.03 -5.15 2.73
CA CYS A 43 7.27 -6.58 2.52
C CYS A 43 6.01 -7.42 2.67
N GLU A 44 4.95 -6.85 3.25
CA GLU A 44 3.68 -7.52 3.41
C GLU A 44 2.73 -7.26 2.25
N LEU A 45 3.18 -6.48 1.27
CA LEU A 45 2.33 -6.01 0.19
C LEU A 45 2.86 -6.46 -1.15
N GLU A 46 1.93 -6.67 -2.07
CA GLU A 46 2.26 -6.96 -3.46
C GLU A 46 1.83 -5.78 -4.31
N LEU A 47 2.73 -5.28 -5.14
CA LEU A 47 2.40 -4.19 -6.05
C LEU A 47 1.56 -4.74 -7.20
N ILE A 48 0.34 -4.23 -7.32
CA ILE A 48 -0.54 -4.64 -8.40
C ILE A 48 -0.35 -3.72 -9.61
N ASN A 49 -0.33 -2.42 -9.34
CA ASN A 49 -0.22 -1.45 -10.41
C ASN A 49 0.46 -0.20 -9.85
N ALA A 50 1.58 0.17 -10.45
CA ALA A 50 2.31 1.36 -10.03
C ALA A 50 1.59 2.62 -10.50
N ALA A 51 1.69 3.68 -9.69
CA ALA A 51 1.15 4.97 -10.08
C ALA A 51 1.79 5.40 -11.38
N ASN A 52 0.97 5.84 -12.31
CA ASN A 52 1.43 6.24 -13.62
C ASN A 52 1.64 7.73 -13.67
N LYS A 53 2.82 8.13 -14.11
CA LYS A 53 3.17 9.55 -14.15
C LYS A 53 3.35 10.02 -15.57
#